data_f8fa0ef042f1f3f4501a37dd4b7a2d6f
#
_entry.id   f8fa0ef042f1f3f4501a37dd4b7a2d6f
#
_cell.length_a   1.000
_cell.length_b   1.000
_cell.length_c   1.000
_cell.angle_alpha   90.00
_cell.angle_beta   90.00
_cell.angle_gamma   90.00
#
_symmetry.space_group_name_H-M   'P 1'
#
loop_
_entity.id
_entity.type
_entity.pdbx_description
1 polymer ?
#
loop_
_entity_poly.entity_id
_entity_poly.type
_entity_poly.pdbx_seq_one_letter_code
_entity_poly.pdbx_strand_id
1 'polypeptide(L)'
;CPYDCGLCADHEQHSCLAIIEINDQCNLTCPVCFADSSPQRLENKSLAEVEAMLDAIVASEGEPDLVQISGGEPTIHPDIIAILQAAKRRPIRHIMLNTNGIRIAKDVEFAKQLATYAPDFEIYLQFDSFKPEALEHLRGKDLTDTRMKALEHLNMLNLSTTLVVTLQQGVNDDEIGKIIEFA
;
A
#
# COMPACT_ATOMS: atom_id res chain seq x y z
N CYS A 1 -18.37 -16.70 -6.62
CA CYS A 1 -19.60 -17.47 -6.87
C CYS A 1 -20.73 -16.95 -5.97
N PRO A 2 -21.76 -16.29 -6.49
CA PRO A 2 -22.80 -15.66 -5.66
C PRO A 2 -23.70 -16.67 -4.91
N TYR A 3 -23.68 -17.92 -5.32
CA TYR A 3 -24.50 -18.97 -4.72
C TYR A 3 -23.70 -20.05 -4.01
N ASP A 4 -22.38 -19.91 -4.05
CA ASP A 4 -21.44 -20.87 -3.50
C ASP A 4 -20.65 -20.23 -2.37
N CYS A 5 -20.70 -20.83 -1.20
CA CYS A 5 -19.99 -20.36 -0.01
C CYS A 5 -18.58 -20.98 0.13
N GLY A 6 -18.07 -21.62 -0.92
CA GLY A 6 -16.78 -22.31 -0.87
C GLY A 6 -16.82 -23.66 -0.14
N LEU A 7 -18.01 -24.20 0.12
CA LEU A 7 -18.20 -25.48 0.80
C LEU A 7 -18.57 -26.62 -0.15
N CYS A 8 -18.75 -26.35 -1.45
CA CYS A 8 -19.02 -27.39 -2.43
C CYS A 8 -17.72 -28.04 -2.92
N ALA A 9 -17.81 -29.34 -3.28
CA ALA A 9 -16.64 -30.12 -3.67
C ALA A 9 -15.93 -29.60 -4.94
N ASP A 10 -16.67 -28.92 -5.82
CA ASP A 10 -16.16 -28.42 -7.10
C ASP A 10 -15.74 -26.93 -7.02
N HIS A 11 -15.74 -26.34 -5.81
CA HIS A 11 -15.34 -24.95 -5.62
C HIS A 11 -13.83 -24.82 -5.55
N GLU A 12 -13.24 -24.26 -6.59
CA GLU A 12 -11.83 -23.88 -6.60
C GLU A 12 -11.68 -22.51 -5.93
N GLN A 13 -11.12 -22.49 -4.72
CA GLN A 13 -10.78 -21.26 -4.02
C GLN A 13 -9.40 -20.79 -4.43
N HIS A 14 -9.27 -19.50 -4.71
CA HIS A 14 -7.97 -18.85 -4.91
C HIS A 14 -7.93 -17.51 -4.16
N SER A 15 -6.73 -17.04 -3.86
CA SER A 15 -6.52 -15.77 -3.18
C SER A 15 -6.49 -14.62 -4.20
N CYS A 16 -7.56 -13.81 -4.23
CA CYS A 16 -7.60 -12.63 -5.11
C CYS A 16 -6.57 -11.56 -4.71
N LEU A 17 -6.20 -11.50 -3.44
CA LEU A 17 -5.24 -10.54 -2.88
C LEU A 17 -4.38 -11.23 -1.83
N ALA A 18 -3.07 -11.15 -2.00
CA ALA A 18 -2.10 -11.47 -0.95
C ALA A 18 -1.43 -10.21 -0.42
N ILE A 19 -1.34 -10.07 0.89
CA ILE A 19 -0.66 -8.95 1.54
C ILE A 19 0.63 -9.47 2.17
N ILE A 20 1.75 -8.84 1.80
CA ILE A 20 3.08 -9.13 2.37
C ILE A 20 3.52 -7.94 3.21
N GLU A 21 3.65 -8.16 4.51
CA GLU A 21 4.20 -7.17 5.43
C GLU A 21 5.72 -7.35 5.50
N ILE A 22 6.46 -6.36 5.01
CA ILE A 22 7.93 -6.44 4.87
C ILE A 22 8.69 -5.81 6.04
N ASN A 23 8.01 -4.97 6.84
CA ASN A 23 8.58 -4.33 8.02
C ASN A 23 7.51 -3.91 9.02
N ASP A 24 7.90 -3.77 10.29
CA ASP A 24 7.08 -3.20 11.37
C ASP A 24 7.41 -1.72 11.60
N GLN A 25 8.53 -1.26 11.07
CA GLN A 25 8.95 0.14 11.19
C GLN A 25 8.05 1.07 10.37
N CYS A 26 7.66 2.19 10.98
CA CYS A 26 6.92 3.26 10.30
C CYS A 26 7.51 4.62 10.67
N ASN A 27 7.40 5.58 9.78
CA ASN A 27 7.78 6.98 10.04
C ASN A 27 6.64 7.83 10.61
N LEU A 28 5.52 7.19 10.98
CA LEU A 28 4.36 7.77 11.68
C LEU A 28 4.04 6.97 12.94
N THR A 29 3.24 7.60 13.82
CA THR A 29 2.68 7.01 15.04
C THR A 29 1.17 7.20 15.04
N CYS A 30 0.49 6.59 14.08
CA CYS A 30 -0.94 6.78 13.87
C CYS A 30 -1.75 6.24 15.05
N PRO A 31 -2.63 7.03 15.69
CA PRO A 31 -3.48 6.57 16.79
C PRO A 31 -4.38 5.37 16.42
N VAL A 32 -4.75 5.27 15.14
CA VAL A 32 -5.64 4.20 14.63
C VAL A 32 -4.86 3.09 13.91
N CYS A 33 -3.56 2.92 14.17
CA CYS A 33 -2.75 1.91 13.51
C CYS A 33 -3.12 0.51 14.00
N PHE A 34 -3.70 -0.34 13.12
CA PHE A 34 -4.04 -1.71 13.48
C PHE A 34 -2.80 -2.61 13.71
N ALA A 35 -1.67 -2.29 13.04
CA ALA A 35 -0.41 -3.03 13.15
C ALA A 35 0.48 -2.54 14.30
N ASP A 36 0.08 -1.50 15.02
CA ASP A 36 0.88 -0.89 16.07
C ASP A 36 2.32 -0.55 15.62
N SER A 37 2.46 -0.16 14.37
CA SER A 37 3.74 0.20 13.77
C SER A 37 4.20 1.58 14.23
N SER A 38 5.50 1.74 14.40
CA SER A 38 6.07 3.00 14.89
C SER A 38 7.55 3.14 14.52
N PRO A 39 8.14 4.34 14.70
CA PRO A 39 9.59 4.53 14.51
C PRO A 39 10.48 3.71 15.45
N GLN A 40 9.92 3.24 16.58
CA GLN A 40 10.62 2.44 17.58
C GLN A 40 10.66 0.95 17.23
N ARG A 41 9.77 0.48 16.36
CA ARG A 41 9.83 -0.88 15.84
C ARG A 41 10.84 -0.91 14.69
N LEU A 42 11.86 -1.75 14.81
CA LEU A 42 12.99 -1.76 13.88
C LEU A 42 13.07 -3.05 13.06
N GLU A 43 12.04 -3.88 13.13
CA GLU A 43 12.02 -5.16 12.43
C GLU A 43 11.80 -4.93 10.93
N ASN A 44 12.73 -5.45 10.13
CA ASN A 44 12.64 -5.50 8.68
C ASN A 44 12.91 -6.94 8.25
N LYS A 45 12.05 -7.48 7.40
CA LYS A 45 12.31 -8.77 6.79
C LYS A 45 13.42 -8.63 5.76
N SER A 46 14.38 -9.56 5.78
CA SER A 46 15.40 -9.59 4.74
C SER A 46 14.79 -9.82 3.35
N LEU A 47 15.51 -9.42 2.30
CA LEU A 47 15.09 -9.69 0.92
C LEU A 47 14.80 -11.19 0.70
N ALA A 48 15.63 -12.08 1.28
CA ALA A 48 15.45 -13.52 1.14
C ALA A 48 14.15 -14.03 1.79
N GLU A 49 13.75 -13.48 2.95
CA GLU A 49 12.47 -13.81 3.58
C GLU A 49 11.29 -13.34 2.74
N VAL A 50 11.37 -12.13 2.20
CA VAL A 50 10.31 -11.60 1.31
C VAL A 50 10.24 -12.40 0.01
N GLU A 51 11.35 -12.78 -0.59
CA GLU A 51 11.38 -13.66 -1.76
C GLU A 51 10.75 -15.02 -1.48
N ALA A 52 11.02 -15.62 -0.32
CA ALA A 52 10.37 -16.86 0.09
C ALA A 52 8.85 -16.73 0.27
N MET A 53 8.36 -15.59 0.80
CA MET A 53 6.94 -15.29 0.90
C MET A 53 6.29 -15.16 -0.48
N LEU A 54 6.93 -14.44 -1.40
CA LEU A 54 6.48 -14.30 -2.79
C LEU A 54 6.45 -15.67 -3.50
N ASP A 55 7.46 -16.51 -3.30
CA ASP A 55 7.52 -17.84 -3.88
C ASP A 55 6.44 -18.76 -3.33
N ALA A 56 6.11 -18.66 -2.04
CA ALA A 56 5.01 -19.40 -1.43
C ALA A 56 3.65 -19.02 -2.03
N ILE A 57 3.41 -17.73 -2.28
CA ILE A 57 2.18 -17.25 -2.93
C ILE A 57 2.09 -17.78 -4.36
N VAL A 58 3.17 -17.71 -5.14
CA VAL A 58 3.22 -18.23 -6.50
C VAL A 58 3.05 -19.75 -6.53
N ALA A 59 3.62 -20.47 -5.57
CA ALA A 59 3.46 -21.92 -5.47
C ALA A 59 2.00 -22.32 -5.16
N SER A 60 1.26 -21.51 -4.40
CA SER A 60 -0.15 -21.73 -4.08
C SER A 60 -1.07 -21.36 -5.25
N GLU A 61 -0.86 -20.19 -5.85
CA GLU A 61 -1.83 -19.59 -6.79
C GLU A 61 -1.43 -19.75 -8.27
N GLY A 62 -0.18 -20.13 -8.57
CA GLY A 62 0.35 -20.15 -9.93
C GLY A 62 0.62 -18.74 -10.47
N GLU A 63 -0.43 -18.03 -10.85
CA GLU A 63 -0.40 -16.63 -11.30
C GLU A 63 -1.26 -15.76 -10.37
N PRO A 64 -0.72 -15.28 -9.23
CA PRO A 64 -1.47 -14.46 -8.29
C PRO A 64 -2.03 -13.20 -8.95
N ASP A 65 -3.31 -12.89 -8.72
CA ASP A 65 -3.96 -11.73 -9.32
C ASP A 65 -3.37 -10.43 -8.78
N LEU A 66 -3.23 -10.32 -7.47
CA LEU A 66 -2.75 -9.12 -6.81
C LEU A 66 -1.88 -9.44 -5.59
N VAL A 67 -0.69 -8.84 -5.53
CA VAL A 67 0.15 -8.85 -4.34
C VAL A 67 0.36 -7.43 -3.86
N GLN A 68 -0.03 -7.15 -2.62
CA GLN A 68 0.18 -5.88 -1.96
C GLN A 68 1.42 -5.96 -1.06
N ILE A 69 2.40 -5.11 -1.34
CA ILE A 69 3.56 -4.88 -0.47
C ILE A 69 3.16 -3.87 0.60
N SER A 70 3.18 -4.30 1.85
CA SER A 70 2.71 -3.58 3.01
C SER A 70 3.69 -3.73 4.19
N GLY A 71 3.27 -3.28 5.37
CA GLY A 71 4.03 -3.31 6.61
C GLY A 71 3.71 -2.09 7.45
N GLY A 72 4.66 -1.58 8.22
CA GLY A 72 4.52 -0.27 8.83
C GLY A 72 4.50 0.82 7.75
N GLU A 73 5.67 1.16 7.22
CA GLU A 73 5.79 1.97 6.00
C GLU A 73 6.81 1.30 5.05
N PRO A 74 6.36 0.62 4.02
CA PRO A 74 7.25 -0.13 3.12
C PRO A 74 8.31 0.73 2.43
N THR A 75 8.01 1.99 2.13
CA THR A 75 8.94 2.86 1.41
C THR A 75 10.19 3.22 2.21
N ILE A 76 10.20 3.04 3.52
CA ILE A 76 11.42 3.23 4.33
C ILE A 76 12.25 1.96 4.48
N HIS A 77 11.78 0.81 4.00
CA HIS A 77 12.56 -0.42 3.99
C HIS A 77 13.83 -0.22 3.16
N PRO A 78 15.03 -0.63 3.65
CA PRO A 78 16.28 -0.41 2.92
C PRO A 78 16.30 -1.07 1.55
N ASP A 79 15.69 -2.24 1.42
CA ASP A 79 15.69 -3.05 0.20
C ASP A 79 14.39 -2.91 -0.63
N ILE A 80 13.57 -1.87 -0.40
CA ILE A 80 12.25 -1.75 -1.07
C ILE A 80 12.34 -1.91 -2.59
N ILE A 81 13.35 -1.35 -3.22
CA ILE A 81 13.54 -1.45 -4.68
C ILE A 81 13.85 -2.87 -5.11
N ALA A 82 14.72 -3.57 -4.37
CA ALA A 82 15.03 -4.98 -4.64
C ALA A 82 13.80 -5.88 -4.42
N ILE A 83 12.99 -5.59 -3.42
CA ILE A 83 11.72 -6.29 -3.14
C ILE A 83 10.73 -6.10 -4.30
N LEU A 84 10.52 -4.87 -4.77
CA LEU A 84 9.65 -4.61 -5.92
C LEU A 84 10.16 -5.30 -7.19
N GLN A 85 11.46 -5.28 -7.43
CA GLN A 85 12.08 -6.03 -8.51
C GLN A 85 11.86 -7.54 -8.37
N ALA A 86 11.98 -8.08 -7.16
CA ALA A 86 11.74 -9.49 -6.90
C ALA A 86 10.28 -9.89 -7.18
N ALA A 87 9.31 -9.05 -6.80
CA ALA A 87 7.90 -9.25 -7.11
C ALA A 87 7.64 -9.20 -8.63
N LYS A 88 8.19 -8.21 -9.34
CA LYS A 88 8.04 -8.07 -10.81
C LYS A 88 8.69 -9.21 -11.62
N ARG A 89 9.64 -9.94 -11.08
CA ARG A 89 10.23 -11.12 -11.76
C ARG A 89 9.35 -12.37 -11.67
N ARG A 90 8.30 -12.35 -10.86
CA ARG A 90 7.36 -13.47 -10.65
C ARG A 90 6.11 -13.30 -11.50
N PRO A 91 5.36 -14.36 -11.77
CA PRO A 91 4.12 -14.28 -12.55
C PRO A 91 2.96 -13.70 -11.74
N ILE A 92 3.18 -12.55 -11.13
CA ILE A 92 2.18 -11.78 -10.38
C ILE A 92 1.55 -10.79 -11.35
N ARG A 93 0.23 -10.85 -11.52
CA ARG A 93 -0.47 -10.02 -12.50
C ARG A 93 -0.47 -8.54 -12.15
N HIS A 94 -0.61 -8.22 -10.85
CA HIS A 94 -0.62 -6.84 -10.39
C HIS A 94 0.09 -6.70 -9.05
N ILE A 95 0.89 -5.66 -8.89
CA ILE A 95 1.60 -5.34 -7.66
C ILE A 95 1.13 -3.98 -7.14
N MET A 96 0.78 -3.94 -5.88
CA MET A 96 0.33 -2.74 -5.19
C MET A 96 1.32 -2.40 -4.07
N LEU A 97 1.74 -1.13 -3.99
CA LEU A 97 2.58 -0.62 -2.91
C LEU A 97 1.75 0.24 -1.97
N ASN A 98 1.50 -0.25 -0.75
CA ASN A 98 0.82 0.49 0.30
C ASN A 98 1.78 1.51 0.93
N THR A 99 1.40 2.79 0.99
CA THR A 99 2.26 3.82 1.55
C THR A 99 1.49 5.02 2.08
N ASN A 100 2.06 5.70 3.06
CA ASN A 100 1.58 6.99 3.55
C ASN A 100 2.01 8.17 2.66
N GLY A 101 2.81 7.93 1.63
CA GLY A 101 3.19 8.91 0.61
C GLY A 101 4.30 9.89 1.00
N ILE A 102 4.80 9.87 2.23
CA ILE A 102 5.79 10.85 2.71
C ILE A 102 7.08 10.82 1.88
N ARG A 103 7.59 9.63 1.57
CA ARG A 103 8.81 9.51 0.76
C ARG A 103 8.57 9.95 -0.68
N ILE A 104 7.43 9.60 -1.26
CA ILE A 104 7.05 10.02 -2.62
C ILE A 104 6.98 11.53 -2.72
N ALA A 105 6.39 12.21 -1.71
CA ALA A 105 6.31 13.67 -1.68
C ALA A 105 7.68 14.36 -1.58
N LYS A 106 8.63 13.76 -0.86
CA LYS A 106 9.95 14.34 -0.58
C LYS A 106 11.01 14.02 -1.63
N ASP A 107 10.87 12.90 -2.32
CA ASP A 107 11.88 12.33 -3.21
C ASP A 107 11.25 11.99 -4.57
N VAL A 108 11.32 12.95 -5.50
CA VAL A 108 10.79 12.76 -6.86
C VAL A 108 11.58 11.70 -7.63
N GLU A 109 12.86 11.50 -7.34
CA GLU A 109 13.66 10.46 -8.02
C GLU A 109 13.21 9.06 -7.58
N PHE A 110 12.85 8.89 -6.31
CA PHE A 110 12.20 7.67 -5.84
C PHE A 110 10.85 7.45 -6.55
N ALA A 111 10.03 8.48 -6.69
CA ALA A 111 8.77 8.38 -7.45
C ALA A 111 9.00 7.98 -8.91
N LYS A 112 10.00 8.56 -9.60
CA LYS A 112 10.40 8.16 -10.95
C LYS A 112 10.83 6.70 -11.02
N GLN A 113 11.56 6.23 -10.01
CA GLN A 113 11.98 4.83 -9.92
C GLN A 113 10.76 3.90 -9.77
N LEU A 114 9.77 4.27 -8.96
CA LEU A 114 8.51 3.52 -8.84
C LEU A 114 7.76 3.45 -10.18
N ALA A 115 7.73 4.54 -10.94
CA ALA A 115 7.07 4.57 -12.24
C ALA A 115 7.67 3.60 -13.27
N THR A 116 8.92 3.16 -13.10
CA THR A 116 9.54 2.15 -13.99
C THR A 116 8.92 0.76 -13.85
N TYR A 117 8.13 0.51 -12.80
CA TYR A 117 7.44 -0.77 -12.61
C TYR A 117 6.09 -0.87 -13.34
N ALA A 118 5.56 0.23 -13.88
CA ALA A 118 4.38 0.18 -14.74
C ALA A 118 4.68 -0.60 -16.06
N PRO A 119 3.69 -1.25 -16.67
CA PRO A 119 2.31 -1.44 -16.23
C PRO A 119 2.20 -2.46 -15.08
N ASP A 120 0.97 -2.75 -14.65
CA ASP A 120 0.65 -3.74 -13.61
C ASP A 120 1.32 -3.44 -12.25
N PHE A 121 1.40 -2.14 -11.95
CA PHE A 121 1.89 -1.61 -10.68
C PHE A 121 1.11 -0.35 -10.31
N GLU A 122 0.69 -0.26 -9.05
CA GLU A 122 0.00 0.92 -8.54
C GLU A 122 0.42 1.29 -7.12
N ILE A 123 0.17 2.54 -6.77
CA ILE A 123 0.34 3.06 -5.42
C ILE A 123 -1.00 3.02 -4.68
N TYR A 124 -1.03 2.34 -3.56
CA TYR A 124 -2.14 2.31 -2.61
C TYR A 124 -1.88 3.39 -1.55
N LEU A 125 -2.31 4.62 -1.88
CA LEU A 125 -1.94 5.82 -1.14
C LEU A 125 -2.91 6.12 -0.01
N GLN A 126 -2.43 6.16 1.21
CA GLN A 126 -3.18 6.59 2.37
C GLN A 126 -3.59 8.06 2.23
N PHE A 127 -4.88 8.36 2.06
CA PHE A 127 -5.39 9.71 1.81
C PHE A 127 -6.21 10.27 2.98
N ASP A 128 -7.25 9.58 3.42
CA ASP A 128 -8.14 9.78 4.56
C ASP A 128 -9.02 11.05 4.52
N SER A 129 -8.47 12.25 4.32
CA SER A 129 -9.21 13.49 4.50
C SER A 129 -8.50 14.68 3.83
N PHE A 130 -9.25 15.73 3.53
CA PHE A 130 -8.74 17.06 3.19
C PHE A 130 -8.57 17.97 4.42
N LYS A 131 -9.09 17.58 5.59
CA LYS A 131 -9.07 18.36 6.81
C LYS A 131 -7.80 18.05 7.62
N PRO A 132 -6.97 19.06 7.96
CA PRO A 132 -5.80 18.87 8.80
C PRO A 132 -6.10 18.21 10.14
N GLU A 133 -7.19 18.64 10.80
CA GLU A 133 -7.60 18.09 12.10
C GLU A 133 -8.02 16.61 12.05
N ALA A 134 -8.62 16.16 10.95
CA ALA A 134 -8.94 14.76 10.75
C ALA A 134 -7.67 13.93 10.53
N LEU A 135 -6.70 14.48 9.78
CA LEU A 135 -5.40 13.85 9.58
C LEU A 135 -4.60 13.77 10.87
N GLU A 136 -4.58 14.82 11.68
CA GLU A 136 -3.96 14.80 13.01
C GLU A 136 -4.60 13.75 13.90
N HIS A 137 -5.93 13.65 13.89
CA HIS A 137 -6.66 12.65 14.67
C HIS A 137 -6.34 11.21 14.23
N LEU A 138 -6.34 10.94 12.93
CA LEU A 138 -6.16 9.59 12.39
C LEU A 138 -4.68 9.18 12.30
N ARG A 139 -3.79 10.13 12.02
CA ARG A 139 -2.38 9.85 11.68
C ARG A 139 -1.36 10.44 12.65
N GLY A 140 -1.82 11.24 13.62
CA GLY A 140 -0.97 11.92 14.59
C GLY A 140 -0.24 13.13 14.01
N LYS A 141 -0.57 13.54 12.79
CA LYS A 141 0.08 14.65 12.09
C LYS A 141 -0.75 15.16 10.92
N ASP A 142 -0.73 16.46 10.69
CA ASP A 142 -1.21 17.04 9.43
C ASP A 142 -0.30 16.60 8.27
N LEU A 143 -0.90 15.95 7.30
CA LEU A 143 -0.25 15.42 6.10
C LEU A 143 -0.86 15.99 4.81
N THR A 144 -1.69 17.05 4.90
CA THR A 144 -2.42 17.63 3.77
C THR A 144 -1.48 17.97 2.61
N ASP A 145 -0.49 18.83 2.85
CA ASP A 145 0.47 19.24 1.83
C ASP A 145 1.32 18.06 1.32
N THR A 146 1.67 17.15 2.23
CA THR A 146 2.47 15.96 1.88
C THR A 146 1.72 15.07 0.90
N ARG A 147 0.42 14.83 1.13
CA ARG A 147 -0.41 14.00 0.25
C ARG A 147 -0.66 14.65 -1.10
N MET A 148 -0.96 15.94 -1.10
CA MET A 148 -1.12 16.69 -2.35
C MET A 148 0.17 16.69 -3.18
N LYS A 149 1.35 16.83 -2.52
CA LYS A 149 2.63 16.77 -3.20
C LYS A 149 2.97 15.37 -3.73
N ALA A 150 2.63 14.32 -2.98
CA ALA A 150 2.77 12.94 -3.46
C ALA A 150 1.91 12.71 -4.71
N LEU A 151 0.64 13.14 -4.68
CA LEU A 151 -0.27 13.04 -5.84
C LEU A 151 0.22 13.83 -7.05
N GLU A 152 0.77 15.04 -6.84
CA GLU A 152 1.39 15.82 -7.91
C GLU A 152 2.50 15.04 -8.62
N HIS A 153 3.40 14.41 -7.84
CA HIS A 153 4.49 13.59 -8.41
C HIS A 153 3.94 12.34 -9.14
N LEU A 154 2.96 11.65 -8.55
CA LEU A 154 2.36 10.46 -9.16
C LEU A 154 1.61 10.78 -10.46
N ASN A 155 0.83 11.86 -10.49
CA ASN A 155 0.14 12.34 -11.68
C ASN A 155 1.12 12.76 -12.79
N MET A 156 2.18 13.50 -12.43
CA MET A 156 3.21 13.91 -13.40
C MET A 156 3.89 12.69 -14.07
N LEU A 157 3.98 11.57 -13.35
CA LEU A 157 4.58 10.32 -13.83
C LEU A 157 3.57 9.35 -14.44
N ASN A 158 2.28 9.71 -14.49
CA ASN A 158 1.19 8.87 -14.95
C ASN A 158 1.18 7.48 -14.25
N LEU A 159 1.46 7.47 -12.95
CA LEU A 159 1.48 6.25 -12.16
C LEU A 159 0.11 6.02 -11.50
N SER A 160 -0.46 4.84 -11.75
CA SER A 160 -1.75 4.44 -11.19
C SER A 160 -1.76 4.56 -9.68
N THR A 161 -2.82 5.16 -9.14
CA THR A 161 -2.94 5.45 -7.70
C THR A 161 -4.35 5.22 -7.22
N THR A 162 -4.50 4.39 -6.19
CA THR A 162 -5.75 4.20 -5.46
C THR A 162 -5.69 5.00 -4.15
N LEU A 163 -6.69 5.86 -3.92
CA LEU A 163 -6.81 6.61 -2.66
C LEU A 163 -7.48 5.76 -1.58
N VAL A 164 -6.79 5.61 -0.46
CA VAL A 164 -7.22 4.79 0.66
C VAL A 164 -7.71 5.65 1.80
N VAL A 165 -8.90 5.36 2.29
CA VAL A 165 -9.56 6.15 3.35
C VAL A 165 -9.88 5.25 4.54
N THR A 166 -9.34 5.58 5.69
CA THR A 166 -9.82 5.07 6.98
C THR A 166 -10.98 5.94 7.41
N LEU A 167 -12.20 5.43 7.22
CA LEU A 167 -13.42 6.18 7.54
C LEU A 167 -13.74 6.07 9.04
N GLN A 168 -13.90 7.22 9.69
CA GLN A 168 -14.30 7.28 11.10
C GLN A 168 -15.45 8.24 11.28
N GLN A 169 -16.55 7.77 11.88
CA GLN A 169 -17.73 8.56 12.14
C GLN A 169 -17.41 9.79 13.00
N GLY A 170 -17.90 10.95 12.56
CA GLY A 170 -17.68 12.23 13.23
C GLY A 170 -16.29 12.83 13.05
N VAL A 171 -15.42 12.22 12.23
CA VAL A 171 -14.07 12.70 11.92
C VAL A 171 -13.96 13.12 10.46
N ASN A 172 -14.22 12.18 9.54
CA ASN A 172 -14.08 12.40 8.10
C ASN A 172 -15.22 11.78 7.26
N ASP A 173 -16.26 11.25 7.88
CA ASP A 173 -17.40 10.62 7.20
C ASP A 173 -18.22 11.60 6.35
N ASP A 174 -18.16 12.88 6.65
CA ASP A 174 -18.78 13.95 5.86
C ASP A 174 -18.01 14.31 4.58
N GLU A 175 -16.78 13.81 4.41
CA GLU A 175 -15.94 14.10 3.24
C GLU A 175 -15.93 13.02 2.16
N ILE A 176 -16.56 11.86 2.40
CA ILE A 176 -16.44 10.72 1.49
C ILE A 176 -16.88 11.05 0.06
N GLY A 177 -17.96 11.80 -0.10
CA GLY A 177 -18.43 12.26 -1.41
C GLY A 177 -17.41 13.13 -2.12
N LYS A 178 -16.79 14.09 -1.38
CA LYS A 178 -15.75 14.97 -1.92
C LYS A 178 -14.48 14.21 -2.31
N ILE A 179 -14.11 13.17 -1.54
CA ILE A 179 -12.96 12.34 -1.85
C ILE A 179 -13.20 11.52 -3.12
N ILE A 180 -14.41 10.95 -3.29
CA ILE A 180 -14.80 10.22 -4.50
C ILE A 180 -14.81 11.13 -5.74
N GLU A 181 -15.29 12.36 -5.62
CA GLU A 181 -15.28 13.34 -6.72
C GLU A 181 -13.85 13.79 -7.10
N PHE A 182 -12.94 13.75 -6.13
CA PHE A 182 -11.54 14.14 -6.34
C PHE A 182 -10.73 13.03 -7.00
N ALA A 183 -11.01 11.74 -6.70
CA ALA A 183 -10.30 10.57 -7.20
C ALA A 183 -10.59 10.31 -8.68
#